data_03c4cd1a4394167e4203a9e1254d6653
#
_entry.id   03c4cd1a4394167e4203a9e1254d6653
#
_cell.length_a   1.000
_cell.length_b   1.000
_cell.length_c   1.000
_cell.angle_alpha   90.00
_cell.angle_beta   90.00
_cell.angle_gamma   90.00
#
_symmetry.space_group_name_H-M   'P 1'
#
loop_
_entity.id
_entity.type
_entity.pdbx_description
1 polymer ?
#
loop_
_entity_poly.entity_id
_entity_poly.type
_entity_poly.pdbx_seq_one_letter_code
_entity_poly.pdbx_strand_id
1 'polypeptide(L)'
;MRKILLVIERDLKTFLNHKILLLMRALWFIAQILLFGLIASRMVVVPNYFEYYAAGVTIIILYSTAVYIGYDIYEEAEHGIVEYLLSLPVSRKELAIGRSIGGGLRSFIYVAPLMGIVLALLGVSNPLHLLVAFFSLFLFSFGVAGMSMTLAMGIKSADKFDILMGVLDALIVRLSTVMYPQIFIQQTNPFYAGIANFNPLTFASDLFRWGAGLEQYITFSPLVSIMAIILFFSTFTFIGVVFYERKLEGGGWE
;
A
#
# COMPACT_ATOMS: atom_id res chain seq x y z
N MET A 1 9.13 -21.76 -11.72
CA MET A 1 9.90 -20.66 -11.08
C MET A 1 10.45 -19.63 -12.08
N ARG A 2 11.21 -20.03 -13.14
CA ARG A 2 11.78 -19.06 -14.10
C ARG A 2 10.71 -18.16 -14.76
N LYS A 3 9.53 -18.69 -15.09
CA LYS A 3 8.45 -17.93 -15.71
C LYS A 3 7.85 -16.88 -14.77
N ILE A 4 7.66 -17.19 -13.49
CA ILE A 4 7.20 -16.24 -12.48
C ILE A 4 8.18 -15.08 -12.35
N LEU A 5 9.49 -15.37 -12.33
CA LEU A 5 10.53 -14.32 -12.28
C LEU A 5 10.48 -13.39 -13.49
N LEU A 6 10.20 -13.91 -14.70
CA LEU A 6 10.06 -13.09 -15.91
C LEU A 6 8.83 -12.16 -15.82
N VAL A 7 7.72 -12.62 -15.23
CA VAL A 7 6.55 -11.78 -15.01
C VAL A 7 6.86 -10.66 -14.00
N ILE A 8 7.53 -10.99 -12.90
CA ILE A 8 7.96 -10.00 -11.90
C ILE A 8 8.90 -8.97 -12.52
N GLU A 9 9.90 -9.42 -13.28
CA GLU A 9 10.85 -8.55 -13.97
C GLU A 9 10.17 -7.59 -14.95
N ARG A 10 9.19 -8.11 -15.72
CA ARG A 10 8.37 -7.30 -16.61
C ARG A 10 7.63 -6.21 -15.86
N ASP A 11 6.89 -6.57 -14.80
CA ASP A 11 6.11 -5.63 -13.99
C ASP A 11 7.00 -4.54 -13.38
N LEU A 12 8.16 -4.92 -12.86
CA LEU A 12 9.14 -3.96 -12.34
C LEU A 12 9.64 -3.02 -13.44
N LYS A 13 10.02 -3.53 -14.60
CA LYS A 13 10.52 -2.71 -15.72
C LYS A 13 9.44 -1.76 -16.24
N THR A 14 8.22 -2.24 -16.42
CA THR A 14 7.09 -1.42 -16.86
C THR A 14 6.87 -0.27 -15.89
N PHE A 15 6.77 -0.56 -14.59
CA PHE A 15 6.58 0.45 -13.56
C PHE A 15 7.71 1.48 -13.52
N LEU A 16 8.97 1.04 -13.55
CA LEU A 16 10.15 1.93 -13.50
C LEU A 16 10.33 2.76 -14.77
N ASN A 17 9.76 2.34 -15.90
CA ASN A 17 9.79 3.13 -17.14
C ASN A 17 8.87 4.35 -17.10
N HIS A 18 7.86 4.39 -16.22
CA HIS A 18 6.99 5.55 -16.02
C HIS A 18 7.65 6.65 -15.18
N LYS A 19 8.86 7.10 -15.58
CA LYS A 19 9.72 8.00 -14.80
C LYS A 19 9.03 9.29 -14.38
N ILE A 20 8.22 9.90 -15.29
CA ILE A 20 7.49 11.14 -14.99
C ILE A 20 6.46 10.91 -13.90
N LEU A 21 5.69 9.82 -13.97
CA LEU A 21 4.71 9.46 -12.97
C LEU A 21 5.36 9.24 -11.59
N LEU A 22 6.48 8.52 -11.55
CA LEU A 22 7.24 8.27 -10.33
C LEU A 22 7.78 9.57 -9.72
N LEU A 23 8.31 10.46 -10.58
CA LEU A 23 8.77 11.78 -10.13
C LEU A 23 7.62 12.62 -9.55
N MET A 24 6.47 12.68 -10.24
CA MET A 24 5.30 13.43 -9.75
C MET A 24 4.79 12.92 -8.41
N ARG A 25 4.78 11.60 -8.21
CA ARG A 25 4.43 11.00 -6.92
C ARG A 25 5.43 11.32 -5.82
N ALA A 26 6.73 11.30 -6.13
CA ALA A 26 7.75 11.68 -5.17
C ALA A 26 7.63 13.17 -4.77
N LEU A 27 7.37 14.06 -5.74
CA LEU A 27 7.13 15.47 -5.48
C LEU A 27 5.86 15.69 -4.64
N TRP A 28 4.79 14.96 -4.95
CA TRP A 28 3.55 15.01 -4.14
C TRP A 28 3.80 14.56 -2.69
N PHE A 29 4.56 13.48 -2.50
CA PHE A 29 4.94 12.99 -1.18
C PHE A 29 5.75 14.03 -0.38
N ILE A 30 6.75 14.63 -1.01
CA ILE A 30 7.58 15.68 -0.40
C ILE A 30 6.70 16.89 -0.03
N ALA A 31 5.81 17.31 -0.94
CA ALA A 31 4.88 18.40 -0.68
C ALA A 31 3.94 18.08 0.48
N GLN A 32 3.40 16.87 0.56
CA GLN A 32 2.54 16.45 1.68
C GLN A 32 3.29 16.51 3.02
N ILE A 33 4.51 16.02 3.08
CA ILE A 33 5.28 16.06 4.33
C ILE A 33 5.70 17.48 4.68
N LEU A 34 6.38 18.17 3.75
CA LEU A 34 6.99 19.46 4.07
C LEU A 34 5.96 20.59 4.13
N LEU A 35 5.05 20.70 3.15
CA LEU A 35 4.10 21.81 3.13
C LEU A 35 2.95 21.55 4.08
N PHE A 36 2.22 20.45 3.90
CA PHE A 36 1.07 20.16 4.73
C PHE A 36 1.46 19.78 6.16
N GLY A 37 2.46 18.92 6.34
CA GLY A 37 2.91 18.48 7.66
C GLY A 37 3.42 19.63 8.53
N LEU A 38 4.20 20.56 7.99
CA LEU A 38 4.67 21.73 8.72
C LEU A 38 3.54 22.69 9.08
N ILE A 39 2.61 22.94 8.17
CA ILE A 39 1.44 23.80 8.43
C ILE A 39 0.53 23.15 9.47
N ALA A 40 0.19 21.87 9.28
CA ALA A 40 -0.69 21.13 10.19
C ALA A 40 -0.10 21.05 11.60
N SER A 41 1.23 20.90 11.73
CA SER A 41 1.90 20.88 13.05
C SER A 41 1.75 22.19 13.86
N ARG A 42 1.41 23.29 13.19
CA ARG A 42 1.12 24.58 13.85
C ARG A 42 -0.35 24.73 14.26
N MET A 43 -1.23 23.93 13.67
CA MET A 43 -2.69 24.02 13.88
C MET A 43 -3.20 22.97 14.86
N VAL A 44 -2.50 21.85 14.97
CA VAL A 44 -2.94 20.70 15.77
C VAL A 44 -2.23 20.71 17.15
N VAL A 45 -3.02 20.61 18.21
CA VAL A 45 -2.50 20.56 19.60
C VAL A 45 -2.06 19.14 19.95
N VAL A 46 -1.09 18.63 19.19
CA VAL A 46 -0.43 17.33 19.45
C VAL A 46 1.06 17.60 19.49
N PRO A 47 1.77 17.25 20.58
CA PRO A 47 3.21 17.37 20.61
C PRO A 47 3.85 16.63 19.43
N ASN A 48 4.81 17.26 18.76
CA ASN A 48 5.54 16.65 17.62
C ASN A 48 4.64 16.08 16.52
N TYR A 49 3.51 16.74 16.22
CA TYR A 49 2.56 16.28 15.20
C TYR A 49 3.21 16.11 13.82
N PHE A 50 4.26 16.86 13.50
CA PHE A 50 5.01 16.68 12.25
C PHE A 50 5.58 15.26 12.12
N GLU A 51 6.19 14.74 13.18
CA GLU A 51 6.77 13.38 13.20
C GLU A 51 5.69 12.31 13.04
N TYR A 52 4.60 12.49 13.78
CA TYR A 52 3.42 11.63 13.69
C TYR A 52 2.87 11.56 12.26
N TYR A 53 2.67 12.73 11.65
CA TYR A 53 2.12 12.89 10.31
C TYR A 53 3.05 12.36 9.23
N ALA A 54 4.35 12.68 9.30
CA ALA A 54 5.34 12.22 8.31
C ALA A 54 5.42 10.69 8.26
N ALA A 55 5.42 10.03 9.42
CA ALA A 55 5.36 8.57 9.50
C ALA A 55 4.07 8.02 8.85
N GLY A 56 2.93 8.64 9.12
CA GLY A 56 1.65 8.22 8.57
C GLY A 56 1.57 8.37 7.05
N VAL A 57 1.97 9.53 6.51
CA VAL A 57 1.95 9.78 5.05
C VAL A 57 2.84 8.79 4.30
N THR A 58 3.92 8.33 4.91
CA THR A 58 4.79 7.30 4.34
C THR A 58 4.02 5.99 4.08
N ILE A 59 3.10 5.63 4.98
CA ILE A 59 2.26 4.45 4.81
C ILE A 59 1.15 4.68 3.78
N ILE A 60 0.59 5.88 3.70
CA ILE A 60 -0.37 6.23 2.64
C ILE A 60 0.26 6.05 1.26
N ILE A 61 1.49 6.52 1.05
CA ILE A 61 2.13 6.37 -0.26
C ILE A 61 2.49 4.92 -0.59
N LEU A 62 2.85 4.11 0.43
CA LEU A 62 3.06 2.67 0.23
C LEU A 62 1.76 1.99 -0.20
N TYR A 63 0.67 2.28 0.50
CA TYR A 63 -0.66 1.77 0.19
C TYR A 63 -1.11 2.19 -1.22
N SER A 64 -1.11 3.50 -1.52
CA SER A 64 -1.56 4.01 -2.81
C SER A 64 -0.70 3.50 -3.98
N THR A 65 0.60 3.32 -3.78
CA THR A 65 1.48 2.74 -4.80
C THR A 65 1.16 1.27 -5.05
N ALA A 66 0.86 0.49 -4.01
CA ALA A 66 0.52 -0.92 -4.15
C ALA A 66 -0.86 -1.15 -4.81
N VAL A 67 -1.80 -0.24 -4.59
CA VAL A 67 -3.14 -0.26 -5.23
C VAL A 67 -3.05 -0.15 -6.75
N TYR A 68 -2.03 0.49 -7.31
CA TYR A 68 -1.91 0.70 -8.75
C TYR A 68 -1.84 -0.56 -9.60
N ILE A 69 -1.58 -1.72 -9.02
CA ILE A 69 -1.64 -2.99 -9.77
C ILE A 69 -3.02 -3.26 -10.37
N GLY A 70 -4.09 -2.78 -9.71
CA GLY A 70 -5.45 -2.89 -10.24
C GLY A 70 -5.65 -2.04 -11.49
N TYR A 71 -5.12 -0.82 -11.50
CA TYR A 71 -5.17 0.05 -12.69
C TYR A 71 -4.38 -0.54 -13.85
N ASP A 72 -3.19 -1.09 -13.61
CA ASP A 72 -2.39 -1.75 -14.65
C ASP A 72 -3.12 -2.94 -15.28
N ILE A 73 -3.95 -3.66 -14.51
CA ILE A 73 -4.75 -4.76 -15.02
C ILE A 73 -5.77 -4.26 -16.07
N TYR A 74 -6.40 -3.11 -15.82
CA TYR A 74 -7.33 -2.51 -16.78
C TYR A 74 -6.60 -1.96 -18.00
N GLU A 75 -5.53 -1.21 -17.81
CA GLU A 75 -4.73 -0.67 -18.92
C GLU A 75 -4.24 -1.79 -19.85
N GLU A 76 -3.77 -2.89 -19.29
CA GLU A 76 -3.34 -4.04 -20.07
C GLU A 76 -4.49 -4.72 -20.80
N ALA A 77 -5.68 -4.77 -20.19
CA ALA A 77 -6.85 -5.33 -20.83
C ALA A 77 -7.34 -4.46 -22.01
N GLU A 78 -7.38 -3.15 -21.82
CA GLU A 78 -7.76 -2.20 -22.88
C GLU A 78 -6.80 -2.21 -24.09
N HIS A 79 -5.53 -2.46 -23.85
CA HIS A 79 -4.52 -2.50 -24.91
C HIS A 79 -4.29 -3.91 -25.52
N GLY A 80 -5.11 -4.90 -25.16
CA GLY A 80 -4.95 -6.29 -25.68
C GLY A 80 -3.69 -7.00 -25.17
N ILE A 81 -3.05 -6.48 -24.13
CA ILE A 81 -1.84 -7.09 -23.55
C ILE A 81 -2.18 -8.38 -22.81
N VAL A 82 -3.39 -8.48 -22.27
CA VAL A 82 -3.86 -9.70 -21.60
C VAL A 82 -3.89 -10.88 -22.54
N GLU A 83 -4.43 -10.70 -23.77
CA GLU A 83 -4.50 -11.71 -24.83
C GLU A 83 -3.09 -12.15 -25.24
N TYR A 84 -2.19 -11.19 -25.41
CA TYR A 84 -0.80 -11.48 -25.69
C TYR A 84 -0.14 -12.30 -24.58
N LEU A 85 -0.35 -11.95 -23.30
CA LEU A 85 0.19 -12.68 -22.16
C LEU A 85 -0.37 -14.11 -22.09
N LEU A 86 -1.64 -14.30 -22.42
CA LEU A 86 -2.27 -15.63 -22.46
C LEU A 86 -1.79 -16.48 -23.62
N SER A 87 -1.26 -15.90 -24.70
CA SER A 87 -0.65 -16.61 -25.82
C SER A 87 0.77 -17.11 -25.52
N LEU A 88 1.41 -16.60 -24.47
CA LEU A 88 2.74 -17.03 -24.06
C LEU A 88 2.69 -18.37 -23.31
N PRO A 89 3.78 -19.14 -23.29
CA PRO A 89 3.85 -20.42 -22.58
C PRO A 89 3.94 -20.22 -21.04
N VAL A 90 3.07 -19.39 -20.49
CA VAL A 90 2.95 -19.08 -19.05
C VAL A 90 1.54 -19.47 -18.61
N SER A 91 1.42 -20.21 -17.51
CA SER A 91 0.11 -20.56 -16.98
C SER A 91 -0.55 -19.34 -16.29
N ARG A 92 -1.90 -19.33 -16.27
CA ARG A 92 -2.66 -18.28 -15.55
C ARG A 92 -2.22 -18.16 -14.08
N LYS A 93 -1.93 -19.29 -13.45
CA LYS A 93 -1.43 -19.32 -12.07
C LYS A 93 -0.05 -18.69 -11.92
N GLU A 94 0.88 -18.99 -12.84
CA GLU A 94 2.21 -18.36 -12.84
C GLU A 94 2.11 -16.85 -13.08
N LEU A 95 1.19 -16.42 -13.93
CA LEU A 95 0.91 -15.01 -14.19
C LEU A 95 0.32 -14.34 -12.94
N ALA A 96 -0.70 -14.94 -12.32
CA ALA A 96 -1.33 -14.42 -11.10
C ALA A 96 -0.32 -14.24 -9.95
N ILE A 97 0.51 -15.26 -9.69
CA ILE A 97 1.54 -15.21 -8.65
C ILE A 97 2.58 -14.15 -8.99
N GLY A 98 3.06 -14.12 -10.24
CA GLY A 98 4.06 -13.15 -10.67
C GLY A 98 3.56 -11.71 -10.54
N ARG A 99 2.32 -11.45 -10.90
CA ARG A 99 1.67 -10.13 -10.77
C ARG A 99 1.51 -9.71 -9.31
N SER A 100 1.04 -10.61 -8.46
CA SER A 100 0.89 -10.32 -7.02
C SER A 100 2.23 -9.96 -6.39
N ILE A 101 3.28 -10.76 -6.67
CA ILE A 101 4.63 -10.49 -6.18
C ILE A 101 5.18 -9.21 -6.82
N GLY A 102 5.06 -9.03 -8.12
CA GLY A 102 5.52 -7.85 -8.84
C GLY A 102 4.91 -6.55 -8.30
N GLY A 103 3.59 -6.55 -8.08
CA GLY A 103 2.85 -5.41 -7.55
C GLY A 103 3.30 -4.98 -6.14
N GLY A 104 3.46 -5.94 -5.22
CA GLY A 104 3.96 -5.67 -3.87
C GLY A 104 5.42 -5.22 -3.87
N LEU A 105 6.27 -5.95 -4.61
CA LEU A 105 7.71 -5.69 -4.67
C LEU A 105 8.04 -4.30 -5.25
N ARG A 106 7.43 -3.93 -6.39
CA ARG A 106 7.67 -2.62 -7.03
C ARG A 106 7.25 -1.46 -6.11
N SER A 107 6.13 -1.63 -5.40
CA SER A 107 5.62 -0.61 -4.49
C SER A 107 6.58 -0.38 -3.34
N PHE A 108 7.07 -1.46 -2.75
CA PHE A 108 8.03 -1.37 -1.66
C PHE A 108 9.38 -0.81 -2.11
N ILE A 109 9.92 -1.27 -3.26
CA ILE A 109 11.18 -0.76 -3.82
C ILE A 109 11.09 0.75 -4.10
N TYR A 110 9.96 1.23 -4.61
CA TYR A 110 9.77 2.64 -4.87
C TYR A 110 9.66 3.47 -3.59
N VAL A 111 8.95 2.97 -2.58
CA VAL A 111 8.68 3.73 -1.35
C VAL A 111 9.81 3.61 -0.33
N ALA A 112 10.62 2.54 -0.36
CA ALA A 112 11.72 2.36 0.59
C ALA A 112 12.72 3.54 0.64
N PRO A 113 13.15 4.16 -0.47
CA PRO A 113 13.98 5.38 -0.40
C PRO A 113 13.26 6.56 0.28
N LEU A 114 11.95 6.72 0.05
CA LEU A 114 11.15 7.76 0.68
C LEU A 114 10.99 7.51 2.19
N MET A 115 10.83 6.25 2.59
CA MET A 115 10.90 5.83 4.00
C MET A 115 12.26 6.20 4.61
N GLY A 116 13.35 5.97 3.88
CA GLY A 116 14.70 6.35 4.30
C GLY A 116 14.85 7.86 4.56
N ILE A 117 14.28 8.70 3.69
CA ILE A 117 14.27 10.16 3.87
C ILE A 117 13.53 10.55 5.17
N VAL A 118 12.35 9.97 5.39
CA VAL A 118 11.57 10.24 6.60
C VAL A 118 12.32 9.79 7.86
N LEU A 119 12.93 8.61 7.84
CA LEU A 119 13.74 8.11 8.94
C LEU A 119 14.98 8.97 9.21
N ALA A 120 15.58 9.55 8.17
CA ALA A 120 16.67 10.52 8.33
C ALA A 120 16.22 11.82 9.03
N LEU A 121 14.93 12.21 8.85
CA LEU A 121 14.34 13.36 9.52
C LEU A 121 13.91 13.05 10.96
N LEU A 122 13.38 11.85 11.20
CA LEU A 122 12.84 11.45 12.50
C LEU A 122 13.90 10.87 13.45
N GLY A 123 14.97 10.31 12.90
CA GLY A 123 15.93 9.48 13.62
C GLY A 123 15.53 8.01 13.66
N VAL A 124 16.44 7.18 14.13
CA VAL A 124 16.22 5.74 14.33
C VAL A 124 16.75 5.37 15.71
N SER A 125 15.86 4.91 16.58
CA SER A 125 16.24 4.53 17.94
C SER A 125 16.83 3.12 18.03
N ASN A 126 16.26 2.17 17.27
CA ASN A 126 16.66 0.76 17.31
C ASN A 126 16.66 0.13 15.91
N PRO A 127 17.83 -0.25 15.38
CA PRO A 127 17.94 -0.88 14.05
C PRO A 127 17.16 -2.20 13.91
N LEU A 128 17.02 -2.98 14.98
CA LEU A 128 16.27 -4.24 14.94
C LEU A 128 14.77 -3.97 14.81
N HIS A 129 14.21 -3.02 15.55
CA HIS A 129 12.82 -2.60 15.41
C HIS A 129 12.53 -2.12 13.99
N LEU A 130 13.45 -1.34 13.42
CA LEU A 130 13.35 -0.86 12.06
C LEU A 130 13.34 -2.01 11.04
N LEU A 131 14.21 -2.99 11.18
CA LEU A 131 14.27 -4.15 10.29
C LEU A 131 12.97 -4.96 10.32
N VAL A 132 12.44 -5.22 11.52
CA VAL A 132 11.14 -5.91 11.69
C VAL A 132 10.00 -5.10 11.09
N ALA A 133 9.99 -3.78 11.30
CA ALA A 133 8.99 -2.89 10.71
C ALA A 133 9.06 -2.92 9.18
N PHE A 134 10.24 -2.81 8.58
CA PHE A 134 10.42 -2.87 7.12
C PHE A 134 9.96 -4.20 6.54
N PHE A 135 10.30 -5.32 7.18
CA PHE A 135 9.84 -6.63 6.72
C PHE A 135 8.30 -6.74 6.78
N SER A 136 7.68 -6.25 7.86
CA SER A 136 6.23 -6.26 7.99
C SER A 136 5.54 -5.36 6.95
N LEU A 137 6.11 -4.19 6.67
CA LEU A 137 5.61 -3.28 5.63
C LEU A 137 5.82 -3.83 4.22
N PHE A 138 6.88 -4.61 4.02
CA PHE A 138 7.07 -5.38 2.80
C PHE A 138 5.91 -6.37 2.60
N LEU A 139 5.54 -7.15 3.62
CA LEU A 139 4.37 -8.04 3.55
C LEU A 139 3.07 -7.26 3.36
N PHE A 140 2.92 -6.10 4.01
CA PHE A 140 1.77 -5.23 3.83
C PHE A 140 1.55 -4.82 2.37
N SER A 141 2.62 -4.45 1.66
CA SER A 141 2.53 -4.04 0.26
C SER A 141 1.99 -5.16 -0.66
N PHE A 142 2.30 -6.42 -0.37
CA PHE A 142 1.74 -7.57 -1.09
C PHE A 142 0.25 -7.78 -0.77
N GLY A 143 -0.13 -7.61 0.48
CA GLY A 143 -1.54 -7.67 0.89
C GLY A 143 -2.39 -6.63 0.17
N VAL A 144 -1.90 -5.39 0.08
CA VAL A 144 -2.57 -4.31 -0.65
C VAL A 144 -2.65 -4.60 -2.15
N ALA A 145 -1.56 -5.08 -2.75
CA ALA A 145 -1.56 -5.49 -4.16
C ALA A 145 -2.60 -6.61 -4.42
N GLY A 146 -2.66 -7.62 -3.56
CA GLY A 146 -3.64 -8.70 -3.63
C GLY A 146 -5.08 -8.20 -3.49
N MET A 147 -5.32 -7.25 -2.58
CA MET A 147 -6.62 -6.59 -2.42
C MET A 147 -7.04 -5.87 -3.70
N SER A 148 -6.15 -5.07 -4.26
CA SER A 148 -6.41 -4.33 -5.50
C SER A 148 -6.68 -5.25 -6.69
N MET A 149 -5.90 -6.33 -6.84
CA MET A 149 -6.14 -7.37 -7.85
C MET A 149 -7.51 -8.02 -7.69
N THR A 150 -7.92 -8.31 -6.44
CA THR A 150 -9.24 -8.91 -6.14
C THR A 150 -10.36 -7.99 -6.63
N LEU A 151 -10.27 -6.70 -6.32
CA LEU A 151 -11.27 -5.71 -6.69
C LEU A 151 -11.31 -5.51 -8.21
N ALA A 152 -10.16 -5.40 -8.87
CA ALA A 152 -10.07 -5.27 -10.31
C ALA A 152 -10.74 -6.45 -11.02
N MET A 153 -10.44 -7.69 -10.61
CA MET A 153 -11.05 -8.89 -11.19
C MET A 153 -12.55 -9.03 -10.87
N GLY A 154 -13.01 -8.38 -9.80
CA GLY A 154 -14.43 -8.40 -9.39
C GLY A 154 -15.32 -7.49 -10.21
N ILE A 155 -14.80 -6.36 -10.70
CA ILE A 155 -15.62 -5.26 -11.25
C ILE A 155 -15.63 -5.26 -12.78
N LYS A 156 -14.55 -5.60 -13.45
CA LYS A 156 -14.42 -5.65 -14.92
C LYS A 156 -14.85 -4.37 -15.67
N SER A 157 -14.74 -3.20 -15.03
CA SER A 157 -15.00 -1.89 -15.64
C SER A 157 -14.05 -0.88 -15.01
N ALA A 158 -13.24 -0.21 -15.83
CA ALA A 158 -12.23 0.74 -15.40
C ALA A 158 -12.86 1.90 -14.62
N ASP A 159 -13.92 2.50 -15.14
CA ASP A 159 -14.60 3.64 -14.50
C ASP A 159 -15.20 3.27 -13.13
N LYS A 160 -15.89 2.11 -13.06
CA LYS A 160 -16.46 1.63 -11.79
C LYS A 160 -15.38 1.28 -10.76
N PHE A 161 -14.25 0.73 -11.23
CA PHE A 161 -13.11 0.45 -10.37
C PHE A 161 -12.49 1.75 -9.84
N ASP A 162 -12.30 2.76 -10.70
CA ASP A 162 -11.73 4.06 -10.30
C ASP A 162 -12.62 4.73 -9.24
N ILE A 163 -13.92 4.79 -9.46
CA ILE A 163 -14.88 5.33 -8.48
C ILE A 163 -14.81 4.55 -7.15
N LEU A 164 -14.82 3.21 -7.21
CA LEU A 164 -14.74 2.39 -6.00
C LEU A 164 -13.42 2.61 -5.27
N MET A 165 -12.30 2.64 -6.01
CA MET A 165 -10.98 2.86 -5.40
C MET A 165 -10.89 4.25 -4.77
N GLY A 166 -11.44 5.28 -5.41
CA GLY A 166 -11.51 6.62 -4.84
C GLY A 166 -12.30 6.67 -3.52
N VAL A 167 -13.44 5.96 -3.45
CA VAL A 167 -14.23 5.85 -2.21
C VAL A 167 -13.49 5.03 -1.16
N LEU A 168 -12.92 3.88 -1.53
CA LEU A 168 -12.17 3.03 -0.59
C LEU A 168 -10.93 3.74 -0.07
N ASP A 169 -10.19 4.43 -0.92
CA ASP A 169 -9.03 5.24 -0.51
C ASP A 169 -9.43 6.28 0.52
N ALA A 170 -10.50 7.02 0.24
CA ALA A 170 -11.00 8.03 1.16
C ALA A 170 -11.40 7.40 2.51
N LEU A 171 -12.09 6.26 2.50
CA LEU A 171 -12.52 5.58 3.72
C LEU A 171 -11.34 4.92 4.45
N ILE A 172 -10.51 4.13 3.77
CA ILE A 172 -9.40 3.40 4.38
C ILE A 172 -8.37 4.36 4.97
N VAL A 173 -8.00 5.42 4.24
CA VAL A 173 -7.02 6.40 4.73
C VAL A 173 -7.60 7.23 5.88
N ARG A 174 -8.83 7.76 5.73
CA ARG A 174 -9.42 8.66 6.73
C ARG A 174 -9.94 7.94 7.97
N LEU A 175 -10.42 6.70 7.83
CA LEU A 175 -10.84 5.85 8.94
C LEU A 175 -9.68 5.02 9.53
N SER A 176 -8.48 5.56 9.51
CA SER A 176 -7.28 4.97 10.12
C SER A 176 -6.62 5.95 11.09
N THR A 177 -5.64 5.48 11.83
CA THR A 177 -4.81 6.33 12.70
C THR A 177 -3.62 6.96 11.98
N VAL A 178 -3.60 6.92 10.65
CA VAL A 178 -2.48 7.46 9.86
C VAL A 178 -2.31 8.97 10.05
N MET A 179 -3.41 9.71 10.01
CA MET A 179 -3.42 11.17 10.12
C MET A 179 -3.77 11.67 11.52
N TYR A 180 -4.53 10.89 12.28
CA TYR A 180 -5.06 11.32 13.58
C TYR A 180 -4.75 10.28 14.66
N PRO A 181 -4.14 10.69 15.79
CA PRO A 181 -3.94 9.78 16.93
C PRO A 181 -5.25 9.19 17.45
N GLN A 182 -5.21 7.92 17.81
CA GLN A 182 -6.37 7.15 18.27
C GLN A 182 -7.14 7.83 19.40
N ILE A 183 -6.43 8.47 20.32
CA ILE A 183 -7.05 9.16 21.44
C ILE A 183 -8.01 10.27 21.00
N PHE A 184 -7.66 11.03 19.96
CA PHE A 184 -8.53 12.10 19.43
C PHE A 184 -9.72 11.53 18.68
N ILE A 185 -9.51 10.44 17.92
CA ILE A 185 -10.60 9.75 17.23
C ILE A 185 -11.60 9.24 18.25
N GLN A 186 -11.12 8.62 19.35
CA GLN A 186 -11.98 8.06 20.39
C GLN A 186 -12.77 9.14 21.17
N GLN A 187 -12.15 10.28 21.43
CA GLN A 187 -12.81 11.41 22.09
C GLN A 187 -13.89 12.06 21.19
N THR A 188 -13.66 12.06 19.87
CA THR A 188 -14.58 12.66 18.90
C THR A 188 -15.74 11.72 18.55
N ASN A 189 -15.43 10.45 18.26
CA ASN A 189 -16.41 9.46 17.86
C ASN A 189 -15.91 8.03 18.16
N PRO A 190 -16.44 7.38 19.21
CA PRO A 190 -16.06 6.01 19.58
C PRO A 190 -16.34 4.97 18.48
N PHE A 191 -17.38 5.15 17.68
CA PHE A 191 -17.68 4.25 16.56
C PHE A 191 -16.58 4.32 15.48
N TYR A 192 -16.12 5.53 15.16
CA TYR A 192 -15.00 5.73 14.27
C TYR A 192 -13.72 5.08 14.82
N ALA A 193 -13.44 5.24 16.11
CA ALA A 193 -12.31 4.59 16.75
C ALA A 193 -12.37 3.06 16.63
N GLY A 194 -13.57 2.47 16.75
CA GLY A 194 -13.79 1.05 16.51
C GLY A 194 -13.41 0.61 15.10
N ILE A 195 -13.77 1.38 14.07
CA ILE A 195 -13.39 1.10 12.67
C ILE A 195 -11.88 1.22 12.50
N ALA A 196 -11.26 2.27 13.03
CA ALA A 196 -9.83 2.51 12.94
C ALA A 196 -9.01 1.35 13.53
N ASN A 197 -9.52 0.68 14.56
CA ASN A 197 -8.87 -0.47 15.20
C ASN A 197 -8.78 -1.72 14.31
N PHE A 198 -9.61 -1.84 13.28
CA PHE A 198 -9.57 -2.94 12.31
C PHE A 198 -8.93 -2.55 10.98
N ASN A 199 -8.53 -1.30 10.84
CA ASN A 199 -7.98 -0.78 9.60
C ASN A 199 -6.52 -1.23 9.40
N PRO A 200 -6.16 -1.87 8.28
CA PRO A 200 -4.80 -2.34 8.04
C PRO A 200 -3.75 -1.23 8.00
N LEU A 201 -4.15 -0.01 7.61
CA LEU A 201 -3.26 1.15 7.65
C LEU A 201 -2.89 1.57 9.08
N THR A 202 -3.77 1.36 10.06
CA THR A 202 -3.46 1.59 11.47
C THR A 202 -2.30 0.72 11.92
N PHE A 203 -2.36 -0.58 11.68
CA PHE A 203 -1.28 -1.50 12.05
C PHE A 203 0.02 -1.21 11.30
N ALA A 204 -0.06 -0.89 10.00
CA ALA A 204 1.12 -0.55 9.20
C ALA A 204 1.78 0.74 9.70
N SER A 205 0.99 1.78 10.04
CA SER A 205 1.52 3.03 10.58
C SER A 205 2.13 2.87 11.97
N ASP A 206 1.53 2.04 12.82
CA ASP A 206 2.06 1.73 14.14
C ASP A 206 3.44 1.04 14.04
N LEU A 207 3.60 0.08 13.10
CA LEU A 207 4.89 -0.58 12.88
C LEU A 207 5.96 0.38 12.38
N PHE A 208 5.61 1.28 11.46
CA PHE A 208 6.58 2.27 10.99
C PHE A 208 6.99 3.25 12.10
N ARG A 209 6.03 3.72 12.91
CA ARG A 209 6.28 4.58 14.08
C ARG A 209 7.16 3.87 15.10
N TRP A 210 6.85 2.61 15.41
CA TRP A 210 7.68 1.80 16.30
C TRP A 210 9.12 1.65 15.78
N GLY A 211 9.30 1.36 14.49
CA GLY A 211 10.61 1.27 13.86
C GLY A 211 11.39 2.60 13.86
N ALA A 212 10.68 3.73 13.79
CA ALA A 212 11.25 5.07 13.89
C ALA A 212 11.49 5.55 15.34
N GLY A 213 11.10 4.77 16.37
CA GLY A 213 11.25 5.15 17.76
C GLY A 213 10.16 6.09 18.29
N LEU A 214 9.02 6.16 17.61
CA LEU A 214 7.87 6.98 17.98
C LEU A 214 6.83 6.15 18.76
N GLU A 215 7.28 5.40 19.77
CA GLU A 215 6.46 4.44 20.52
C GLU A 215 5.27 5.10 21.25
N GLN A 216 5.39 6.37 21.59
CA GLN A 216 4.31 7.14 22.25
C GLN A 216 3.08 7.35 21.35
N TYR A 217 3.19 7.08 20.05
CA TYR A 217 2.12 7.31 19.07
C TYR A 217 1.50 6.03 18.52
N ILE A 218 1.95 4.85 18.96
CA ILE A 218 1.37 3.59 18.50
C ILE A 218 0.04 3.32 19.22
N THR A 219 -0.90 2.76 18.49
CA THR A 219 -2.21 2.35 19.00
C THR A 219 -2.17 0.95 19.59
N PHE A 220 -1.48 0.05 18.90
CA PHE A 220 -1.36 -1.35 19.27
C PHE A 220 0.08 -1.75 19.54
N SER A 221 0.28 -2.80 20.34
CA SER A 221 1.62 -3.37 20.51
C SER A 221 2.18 -3.85 19.17
N PRO A 222 3.50 -3.80 18.97
CA PRO A 222 4.13 -4.24 17.72
C PRO A 222 3.77 -5.68 17.34
N LEU A 223 3.64 -6.58 18.31
CA LEU A 223 3.27 -7.97 18.08
C LEU A 223 1.85 -8.08 17.47
N VAL A 224 0.89 -7.35 18.00
CA VAL A 224 -0.49 -7.33 17.47
C VAL A 224 -0.48 -6.79 16.04
N SER A 225 0.24 -5.71 15.80
CA SER A 225 0.35 -5.10 14.46
C SER A 225 1.00 -6.04 13.45
N ILE A 226 2.07 -6.77 13.84
CA ILE A 226 2.71 -7.80 12.99
C ILE A 226 1.72 -8.91 12.64
N MET A 227 1.00 -9.45 13.63
CA MET A 227 0.02 -10.52 13.41
C MET A 227 -1.11 -10.05 12.48
N ALA A 228 -1.62 -8.83 12.68
CA ALA A 228 -2.65 -8.24 11.82
C ALA A 228 -2.16 -8.08 10.37
N ILE A 229 -0.92 -7.62 10.16
CA ILE A 229 -0.32 -7.50 8.83
C ILE A 229 -0.11 -8.87 8.18
N ILE A 230 0.36 -9.88 8.91
CA ILE A 230 0.51 -11.25 8.38
C ILE A 230 -0.85 -11.82 7.96
N LEU A 231 -1.89 -11.61 8.76
CA LEU A 231 -3.25 -12.04 8.43
C LEU A 231 -3.77 -11.32 7.18
N PHE A 232 -3.61 -10.00 7.12
CA PHE A 232 -3.99 -9.19 5.97
C PHE A 232 -3.24 -9.62 4.70
N PHE A 233 -1.92 -9.76 4.78
CA PHE A 233 -1.08 -10.26 3.70
C PHE A 233 -1.54 -11.62 3.19
N SER A 234 -1.65 -12.60 4.09
CA SER A 234 -2.01 -13.97 3.72
C SER A 234 -3.38 -14.05 3.06
N THR A 235 -4.35 -13.35 3.61
CA THR A 235 -5.74 -13.35 3.12
C THR A 235 -5.83 -12.71 1.74
N PHE A 236 -5.38 -11.48 1.61
CA PHE A 236 -5.58 -10.73 0.36
C PHE A 236 -4.64 -11.16 -0.76
N THR A 237 -3.41 -11.59 -0.46
CA THR A 237 -2.54 -12.18 -1.48
C THR A 237 -3.14 -13.48 -2.02
N PHE A 238 -3.64 -14.35 -1.14
CA PHE A 238 -4.27 -15.60 -1.57
C PHE A 238 -5.54 -15.34 -2.40
N ILE A 239 -6.44 -14.50 -1.91
CA ILE A 239 -7.68 -14.16 -2.62
C ILE A 239 -7.35 -13.50 -3.98
N GLY A 240 -6.43 -12.55 -4.00
CA GLY A 240 -6.01 -11.84 -5.22
C GLY A 240 -5.46 -12.78 -6.28
N VAL A 241 -4.58 -13.71 -5.90
CA VAL A 241 -4.05 -14.72 -6.83
C VAL A 241 -5.15 -15.63 -7.36
N VAL A 242 -6.03 -16.13 -6.48
CA VAL A 242 -7.13 -17.04 -6.89
C VAL A 242 -8.15 -16.34 -7.79
N PHE A 243 -8.52 -15.11 -7.47
CA PHE A 243 -9.46 -14.34 -8.29
C PHE A 243 -8.86 -14.01 -9.65
N TYR A 244 -7.61 -13.57 -9.70
CA TYR A 244 -6.92 -13.29 -10.94
C TYR A 244 -6.79 -14.55 -11.82
N GLU A 245 -6.34 -15.68 -11.23
CA GLU A 245 -6.22 -16.96 -11.96
C GLU A 245 -7.55 -17.43 -12.58
N ARG A 246 -8.65 -17.33 -11.80
CA ARG A 246 -9.96 -17.84 -12.22
C ARG A 246 -10.72 -16.91 -13.15
N LYS A 247 -10.54 -15.60 -12.99
CA LYS A 247 -11.31 -14.58 -13.69
C LYS A 247 -10.56 -13.91 -14.83
N LEU A 248 -9.27 -14.22 -15.02
CA LEU A 248 -8.49 -13.72 -16.13
C LEU A 248 -9.01 -14.31 -17.44
N GLU A 249 -9.63 -13.47 -18.24
CA GLU A 249 -10.17 -13.80 -19.56
C GLU A 249 -9.57 -12.83 -20.56
N GLY A 250 -9.36 -13.30 -21.80
CA GLY A 250 -9.01 -12.45 -22.92
C GLY A 250 -10.30 -11.81 -23.47
N GLY A 251 -10.32 -10.47 -23.56
CA GLY A 251 -11.48 -9.72 -24.03
C GLY A 251 -12.61 -9.55 -23.00
N GLY A 252 -13.61 -8.75 -23.32
CA GLY A 252 -14.79 -8.56 -22.48
C GLY A 252 -14.58 -7.63 -21.26
N TRP A 253 -13.63 -6.75 -21.33
CA TRP A 253 -13.46 -5.61 -20.40
C TRP A 253 -14.22 -4.42 -20.98
N GLU A 254 -15.14 -3.84 -20.20
CA GLU A 254 -15.91 -2.65 -20.55
C GLU A 254 -15.31 -1.39 -19.90
#